data_41ec35c5bd8ac3f6d3979a63330bf4de
#
_entry.id   41ec35c5bd8ac3f6d3979a63330bf4de
#
_cell.length_a   1.000
_cell.length_b   1.000
_cell.length_c   1.000
_cell.angle_alpha   90.00
_cell.angle_beta   90.00
_cell.angle_gamma   90.00
#
_symmetry.space_group_name_H-M   'P 1'
#
loop_
_entity.id
_entity.type
_entity.pdbx_description
1 polymer ?
#
loop_
_entity_poly.entity_id
_entity_poly.type
_entity_poly.pdbx_seq_one_letter_code
_entity_poly.pdbx_strand_id
1 'polypeptide(L)'
;MHVQAEEYPLATLLVLFYKHRKFLEDTVAAALSQTYPNLEIIFSDDNSPDGTFDILKKAVEGYKGPHKVILNRNERNLGLVPHVNKLLFELSHGEYIFLNGGDDVSLPERVSIQMDYFQSYPSVTAVTGSYITIDRDGNETGNGILEKDTLLCVDDKKYLKSDTFMTGGVALGFRKTVLEKFGRLADDCQTEDSVLRFRSLLLGPVLRSSGLLLKYRIHDSNISRDIRNFNTRKIAAQYMADLAAVKDSISQELFKKLVKKIRHYSRIRLMQEKQADSPALLRPVYELGHKCIRLLYLLRFI
;
A
#
# COMPACT_ATOMS: atom_id res chain seq x y z
N MET A 1 -30.41 -9.86 -20.21
CA MET A 1 -30.33 -8.42 -20.03
C MET A 1 -28.86 -8.06 -20.18
N HIS A 2 -28.49 -7.38 -21.27
CA HIS A 2 -27.14 -6.81 -21.40
C HIS A 2 -27.11 -5.58 -20.49
N VAL A 3 -26.52 -5.73 -19.29
CA VAL A 3 -26.13 -4.59 -18.45
C VAL A 3 -25.01 -3.89 -19.22
N GLN A 4 -25.22 -2.64 -19.55
CA GLN A 4 -24.26 -1.86 -20.36
C GLN A 4 -22.94 -1.73 -19.60
N ALA A 5 -21.83 -1.96 -20.29
CA ALA A 5 -20.46 -1.88 -19.74
C ALA A 5 -20.08 -0.48 -19.19
N GLU A 6 -20.94 0.52 -19.35
CA GLU A 6 -20.77 1.89 -18.81
C GLU A 6 -21.05 2.03 -17.30
N GLU A 7 -21.65 1.01 -16.66
CA GLU A 7 -22.01 1.08 -15.24
C GLU A 7 -20.85 0.75 -14.29
N TYR A 8 -19.80 0.08 -14.77
CA TYR A 8 -18.67 -0.35 -13.96
C TYR A 8 -17.34 0.17 -14.55
N PRO A 9 -16.73 1.21 -13.97
CA PRO A 9 -15.42 1.68 -14.41
C PRO A 9 -14.36 0.56 -14.37
N LEU A 10 -13.41 0.56 -15.32
CA LEU A 10 -12.35 -0.43 -15.34
C LEU A 10 -11.47 -0.32 -14.07
N ALA A 11 -11.35 -1.42 -13.37
CA ALA A 11 -10.46 -1.59 -12.23
C ALA A 11 -9.27 -2.49 -12.59
N THR A 12 -8.10 -2.23 -12.00
CA THR A 12 -6.90 -3.06 -12.13
C THR A 12 -6.49 -3.62 -10.78
N LEU A 13 -6.43 -4.93 -10.63
CA LEU A 13 -5.81 -5.61 -9.49
C LEU A 13 -4.38 -6.02 -9.85
N LEU A 14 -3.40 -5.42 -9.20
CA LEU A 14 -1.99 -5.74 -9.35
C LEU A 14 -1.56 -6.74 -8.29
N VAL A 15 -1.06 -7.90 -8.69
CA VAL A 15 -0.54 -8.93 -7.78
C VAL A 15 0.94 -9.13 -8.06
N LEU A 16 1.77 -8.79 -7.04
CA LEU A 16 3.21 -8.72 -7.17
C LEU A 16 3.89 -9.94 -6.54
N PHE A 17 4.71 -10.64 -7.33
CA PHE A 17 5.44 -11.83 -6.86
C PHE A 17 6.95 -11.61 -6.92
N TYR A 18 7.63 -12.04 -5.83
CA TYR A 18 9.06 -12.31 -5.80
C TYR A 18 9.37 -13.35 -4.73
N LYS A 19 9.72 -14.58 -5.16
CA LYS A 19 9.98 -15.73 -4.27
C LYS A 19 8.75 -16.14 -3.42
N HIS A 20 7.55 -16.07 -4.02
CA HIS A 20 6.29 -16.41 -3.34
C HIS A 20 5.73 -17.78 -3.76
N ARG A 21 6.58 -18.69 -4.25
CA ARG A 21 6.17 -20.04 -4.73
C ARG A 21 5.19 -20.75 -3.80
N LYS A 22 5.40 -20.64 -2.48
CA LYS A 22 4.61 -21.38 -1.48
C LYS A 22 3.18 -20.83 -1.29
N PHE A 23 2.94 -19.59 -1.61
CA PHE A 23 1.69 -18.88 -1.33
C PHE A 23 0.88 -18.59 -2.59
N LEU A 24 1.50 -18.85 -3.74
CA LEU A 24 1.00 -18.42 -5.04
C LEU A 24 -0.39 -18.98 -5.35
N GLU A 25 -0.65 -20.26 -5.08
CA GLU A 25 -1.94 -20.89 -5.42
C GLU A 25 -3.10 -20.22 -4.69
N ASP A 26 -2.98 -19.95 -3.38
CA ASP A 26 -3.98 -19.25 -2.60
C ASP A 26 -4.20 -17.83 -3.14
N THR A 27 -3.10 -17.11 -3.39
CA THR A 27 -3.16 -15.71 -3.86
C THR A 27 -3.78 -15.60 -5.24
N VAL A 28 -3.43 -16.49 -6.18
CA VAL A 28 -3.99 -16.50 -7.54
C VAL A 28 -5.47 -16.87 -7.51
N ALA A 29 -5.85 -17.93 -6.79
CA ALA A 29 -7.25 -18.33 -6.64
C ALA A 29 -8.10 -17.19 -6.06
N ALA A 30 -7.61 -16.51 -5.04
CA ALA A 30 -8.25 -15.37 -4.41
C ALA A 30 -8.40 -14.16 -5.37
N ALA A 31 -7.38 -13.87 -6.18
CA ALA A 31 -7.46 -12.80 -7.17
C ALA A 31 -8.45 -13.13 -8.30
N LEU A 32 -8.48 -14.37 -8.76
CA LEU A 32 -9.39 -14.82 -9.81
C LEU A 32 -10.85 -14.93 -9.34
N SER A 33 -11.10 -15.02 -8.04
CA SER A 33 -12.43 -15.10 -7.43
C SER A 33 -13.10 -13.74 -7.18
N GLN A 34 -12.46 -12.63 -7.54
CA GLN A 34 -13.04 -11.30 -7.32
C GLN A 34 -14.40 -11.16 -8.01
N THR A 35 -15.34 -10.47 -7.34
CA THR A 35 -16.73 -10.33 -7.81
C THR A 35 -16.97 -9.06 -8.63
N TYR A 36 -16.03 -8.12 -8.67
CA TYR A 36 -16.17 -6.90 -9.45
C TYR A 36 -16.17 -7.20 -10.97
N PRO A 37 -17.18 -6.81 -11.74
CA PRO A 37 -17.38 -7.35 -13.09
C PRO A 37 -16.39 -6.82 -14.12
N ASN A 38 -15.97 -5.55 -14.05
CA ASN A 38 -15.05 -4.94 -15.02
C ASN A 38 -13.63 -4.83 -14.44
N LEU A 39 -12.97 -5.98 -14.29
CA LEU A 39 -11.67 -6.12 -13.64
C LEU A 39 -10.61 -6.69 -14.59
N GLU A 40 -9.48 -6.03 -14.72
CA GLU A 40 -8.26 -6.66 -15.21
C GLU A 40 -7.38 -7.06 -14.01
N ILE A 41 -6.78 -8.23 -14.10
CA ILE A 41 -5.88 -8.76 -13.07
C ILE A 41 -4.49 -8.92 -13.70
N ILE A 42 -3.49 -8.26 -13.13
CA ILE A 42 -2.11 -8.34 -13.59
C ILE A 42 -1.30 -9.12 -12.57
N PHE A 43 -0.94 -10.34 -12.93
CA PHE A 43 0.01 -11.14 -12.17
C PHE A 43 1.41 -10.89 -12.69
N SER A 44 2.29 -10.39 -11.82
CA SER A 44 3.64 -10.02 -12.22
C SER A 44 4.71 -10.60 -11.32
N ASP A 45 5.65 -11.32 -11.93
CA ASP A 45 6.81 -11.91 -11.29
C ASP A 45 8.08 -11.08 -11.56
N ASP A 46 8.75 -10.64 -10.48
CA ASP A 46 9.99 -9.88 -10.57
C ASP A 46 11.22 -10.80 -10.77
N ASN A 47 11.11 -11.70 -11.73
CA ASN A 47 12.14 -12.68 -12.09
C ASN A 47 12.58 -13.57 -10.90
N SER A 48 11.61 -14.20 -10.25
CA SER A 48 11.86 -15.12 -9.14
C SER A 48 12.73 -16.31 -9.56
N PRO A 49 13.77 -16.66 -8.80
CA PRO A 49 14.64 -17.80 -9.10
C PRO A 49 14.08 -19.14 -8.62
N ASP A 50 12.96 -19.16 -7.88
CA ASP A 50 12.39 -20.33 -7.19
C ASP A 50 11.31 -21.07 -8.00
N GLY A 51 11.10 -20.70 -9.26
CA GLY A 51 10.08 -21.27 -10.14
C GLY A 51 8.68 -20.68 -9.94
N THR A 52 8.54 -19.58 -9.21
CA THR A 52 7.26 -18.86 -9.01
C THR A 52 6.53 -18.63 -10.35
N PHE A 53 7.23 -18.12 -11.39
CA PHE A 53 6.58 -17.79 -12.66
C PHE A 53 6.00 -19.01 -13.39
N ASP A 54 6.69 -20.15 -13.34
CA ASP A 54 6.24 -21.38 -14.03
C ASP A 54 4.95 -21.93 -13.40
N ILE A 55 4.83 -21.82 -12.06
CA ILE A 55 3.62 -22.18 -11.34
C ILE A 55 2.52 -21.17 -11.63
N LEU A 56 2.84 -19.87 -11.60
CA LEU A 56 1.90 -18.80 -11.92
C LEU A 56 1.29 -19.00 -13.32
N LYS A 57 2.11 -19.28 -14.33
CA LYS A 57 1.63 -19.58 -15.69
C LYS A 57 0.65 -20.75 -15.71
N LYS A 58 0.96 -21.85 -15.02
CA LYS A 58 0.07 -23.01 -14.90
C LYS A 58 -1.23 -22.67 -14.16
N ALA A 59 -1.16 -21.87 -13.10
CA ALA A 59 -2.33 -21.53 -12.28
C ALA A 59 -3.37 -20.69 -13.04
N VAL A 60 -2.96 -19.92 -14.06
CA VAL A 60 -3.88 -19.14 -14.89
C VAL A 60 -4.15 -19.77 -16.26
N GLU A 61 -3.46 -20.87 -16.59
CA GLU A 61 -3.67 -21.60 -17.84
C GLU A 61 -5.12 -22.13 -17.91
N GLY A 62 -5.80 -21.81 -19.00
CA GLY A 62 -7.18 -22.23 -19.18
C GLY A 62 -8.21 -21.46 -18.36
N TYR A 63 -7.85 -20.37 -17.67
CA TYR A 63 -8.84 -19.52 -17.00
C TYR A 63 -9.91 -19.03 -17.99
N LYS A 64 -11.17 -19.29 -17.64
CA LYS A 64 -12.36 -18.92 -18.45
C LYS A 64 -13.35 -18.02 -17.67
N GLY A 65 -12.89 -17.46 -16.56
CA GLY A 65 -13.70 -16.53 -15.76
C GLY A 65 -13.87 -15.17 -16.43
N PRO A 66 -14.58 -14.25 -15.79
CA PRO A 66 -14.98 -12.98 -16.41
C PRO A 66 -13.85 -11.96 -16.54
N HIS A 67 -12.74 -12.12 -15.83
CA HIS A 67 -11.71 -11.10 -15.75
C HIS A 67 -10.68 -11.20 -16.87
N LYS A 68 -10.18 -10.05 -17.34
CA LYS A 68 -9.03 -10.00 -18.20
C LYS A 68 -7.76 -10.28 -17.38
N VAL A 69 -7.06 -11.37 -17.70
CA VAL A 69 -5.82 -11.75 -17.00
C VAL A 69 -4.60 -11.41 -17.84
N ILE A 70 -3.65 -10.73 -17.23
CA ILE A 70 -2.36 -10.36 -17.85
C ILE A 70 -1.25 -11.00 -17.00
N LEU A 71 -0.34 -11.73 -17.67
CA LEU A 71 0.88 -12.25 -17.07
C LEU A 71 2.08 -11.43 -17.49
N ASN A 72 2.89 -11.01 -16.53
CA ASN A 72 4.18 -10.39 -16.77
C ASN A 72 5.30 -11.12 -16.01
N ARG A 73 6.45 -11.23 -16.65
CA ARG A 73 7.72 -11.57 -15.98
C ARG A 73 8.76 -10.55 -16.34
N ASN A 74 9.44 -10.00 -15.37
CA ASN A 74 10.56 -9.12 -15.63
C ASN A 74 11.78 -9.92 -16.14
N GLU A 75 12.60 -9.33 -17.02
CA GLU A 75 13.81 -9.97 -17.53
C GLU A 75 14.88 -10.17 -16.44
N ARG A 76 14.83 -9.32 -15.42
CA ARG A 76 15.68 -9.37 -14.21
C ARG A 76 14.89 -8.90 -13.01
N ASN A 77 15.38 -9.20 -11.81
CA ASN A 77 14.84 -8.61 -10.60
C ASN A 77 15.09 -7.09 -10.61
N LEU A 78 14.01 -6.32 -10.62
CA LEU A 78 14.04 -4.85 -10.60
C LEU A 78 14.04 -4.29 -9.17
N GLY A 79 13.54 -5.06 -8.21
CA GLY A 79 13.22 -4.62 -6.86
C GLY A 79 11.81 -4.01 -6.78
N LEU A 80 11.31 -3.85 -5.56
CA LEU A 80 9.91 -3.53 -5.28
C LEU A 80 9.40 -2.29 -6.03
N VAL A 81 10.03 -1.14 -5.85
CA VAL A 81 9.50 0.13 -6.40
C VAL A 81 9.64 0.24 -7.92
N PRO A 82 10.78 -0.12 -8.55
CA PRO A 82 10.85 -0.18 -10.02
C PRO A 82 9.86 -1.19 -10.62
N HIS A 83 9.64 -2.34 -9.98
CA HIS A 83 8.63 -3.32 -10.41
C HIS A 83 7.21 -2.72 -10.33
N VAL A 84 6.84 -2.10 -9.20
CA VAL A 84 5.56 -1.41 -9.05
C VAL A 84 5.40 -0.28 -10.07
N ASN A 85 6.43 0.53 -10.30
CA ASN A 85 6.40 1.57 -11.32
C ASN A 85 6.08 1.01 -12.71
N LYS A 86 6.69 -0.13 -13.09
CA LYS A 86 6.40 -0.79 -14.36
C LYS A 86 4.91 -1.19 -14.44
N LEU A 87 4.39 -1.81 -13.40
CA LEU A 87 2.99 -2.23 -13.37
C LEU A 87 2.02 -1.05 -13.47
N LEU A 88 2.28 0.02 -12.71
CA LEU A 88 1.43 1.19 -12.63
C LEU A 88 1.40 2.02 -13.93
N PHE A 89 2.54 2.14 -14.62
CA PHE A 89 2.68 3.08 -15.73
C PHE A 89 2.74 2.43 -17.12
N GLU A 90 3.01 1.12 -17.18
CA GLU A 90 3.18 0.44 -18.46
C GLU A 90 2.13 -0.65 -18.71
N LEU A 91 1.56 -1.24 -17.64
CA LEU A 91 0.69 -2.40 -17.77
C LEU A 91 -0.74 -2.16 -17.29
N SER A 92 -0.97 -1.27 -16.30
CA SER A 92 -2.32 -1.03 -15.77
C SER A 92 -3.12 -0.06 -16.64
N HIS A 93 -4.40 -0.40 -16.89
CA HIS A 93 -5.30 0.39 -17.71
C HIS A 93 -6.47 0.98 -16.92
N GLY A 94 -6.79 0.41 -15.73
CA GLY A 94 -7.92 0.81 -14.90
C GLY A 94 -7.84 2.23 -14.38
N GLU A 95 -9.00 2.83 -14.15
CA GLU A 95 -9.15 4.12 -13.47
C GLU A 95 -8.95 3.99 -11.96
N TYR A 96 -9.11 2.78 -11.44
CA TYR A 96 -8.92 2.41 -10.04
C TYR A 96 -7.93 1.26 -9.96
N ILE A 97 -6.93 1.40 -9.10
CA ILE A 97 -5.82 0.46 -9.01
C ILE A 97 -5.76 -0.11 -7.59
N PHE A 98 -5.67 -1.43 -7.48
CA PHE A 98 -5.63 -2.18 -6.24
C PHE A 98 -4.32 -2.95 -6.15
N LEU A 99 -3.59 -2.81 -5.03
CA LEU A 99 -2.32 -3.51 -4.82
C LEU A 99 -2.53 -4.75 -3.96
N ASN A 100 -1.88 -5.85 -4.32
CA ASN A 100 -1.85 -7.10 -3.56
C ASN A 100 -0.45 -7.70 -3.55
N GLY A 101 0.04 -8.10 -2.37
CA GLY A 101 1.24 -8.92 -2.26
C GLY A 101 1.00 -10.32 -2.79
N GLY A 102 2.04 -10.96 -3.33
CA GLY A 102 1.98 -12.33 -3.85
C GLY A 102 1.89 -13.41 -2.76
N ASP A 103 1.79 -13.01 -1.50
CA ASP A 103 1.64 -13.82 -0.29
C ASP A 103 0.30 -13.61 0.42
N ASP A 104 -0.46 -12.58 0.02
CA ASP A 104 -1.73 -12.21 0.64
C ASP A 104 -2.94 -12.79 -0.11
N VAL A 105 -4.05 -12.98 0.62
CA VAL A 105 -5.29 -13.57 0.09
C VAL A 105 -6.40 -12.52 0.10
N SER A 106 -6.71 -11.94 -1.05
CA SER A 106 -7.84 -11.01 -1.20
C SER A 106 -9.17 -11.74 -1.00
N LEU A 107 -10.10 -11.15 -0.23
CA LEU A 107 -11.45 -11.70 -0.16
C LEU A 107 -12.21 -11.43 -1.47
N PRO A 108 -13.18 -12.29 -1.85
CA PRO A 108 -13.85 -12.18 -3.15
C PRO A 108 -14.50 -10.82 -3.42
N GLU A 109 -15.07 -10.20 -2.41
CA GLU A 109 -15.76 -8.91 -2.51
C GLU A 109 -14.84 -7.70 -2.35
N ARG A 110 -13.51 -7.89 -2.18
CA ARG A 110 -12.59 -6.79 -1.88
C ARG A 110 -12.69 -5.65 -2.87
N VAL A 111 -12.55 -5.94 -4.16
CA VAL A 111 -12.59 -4.88 -5.19
C VAL A 111 -13.96 -4.24 -5.26
N SER A 112 -15.06 -5.03 -5.19
CA SER A 112 -16.43 -4.51 -5.19
C SER A 112 -16.68 -3.55 -4.04
N ILE A 113 -16.33 -3.94 -2.79
CA ILE A 113 -16.48 -3.09 -1.61
C ILE A 113 -15.71 -1.77 -1.77
N GLN A 114 -14.47 -1.82 -2.25
CA GLN A 114 -13.66 -0.62 -2.43
C GLN A 114 -14.20 0.27 -3.56
N MET A 115 -14.73 -0.31 -4.63
CA MET A 115 -15.38 0.42 -5.72
C MET A 115 -16.66 1.11 -5.27
N ASP A 116 -17.49 0.45 -4.44
CA ASP A 116 -18.70 1.04 -3.85
C ASP A 116 -18.36 2.31 -3.04
N TYR A 117 -17.25 2.31 -2.30
CA TYR A 117 -16.76 3.50 -1.60
C TYR A 117 -16.32 4.61 -2.55
N PHE A 118 -15.62 4.27 -3.63
CA PHE A 118 -15.23 5.28 -4.63
C PHE A 118 -16.43 5.90 -5.34
N GLN A 119 -17.48 5.14 -5.58
CA GLN A 119 -18.73 5.62 -6.19
C GLN A 119 -19.53 6.47 -5.19
N SER A 120 -19.68 6.00 -3.94
CA SER A 120 -20.45 6.68 -2.90
C SER A 120 -19.76 7.97 -2.41
N TYR A 121 -18.44 8.03 -2.49
CA TYR A 121 -17.64 9.17 -2.03
C TYR A 121 -16.70 9.65 -3.15
N PRO A 122 -17.17 10.46 -4.10
CA PRO A 122 -16.37 10.90 -5.26
C PRO A 122 -15.08 11.65 -4.91
N SER A 123 -15.02 12.28 -3.73
CA SER A 123 -13.82 13.00 -3.24
C SER A 123 -12.75 12.06 -2.66
N VAL A 124 -13.09 10.81 -2.33
CA VAL A 124 -12.14 9.84 -1.78
C VAL A 124 -11.14 9.43 -2.86
N THR A 125 -9.87 9.53 -2.55
CA THR A 125 -8.75 9.27 -3.46
C THR A 125 -8.12 7.90 -3.27
N ALA A 126 -8.24 7.33 -2.05
CA ALA A 126 -7.84 5.97 -1.77
C ALA A 126 -8.73 5.32 -0.70
N VAL A 127 -8.83 3.99 -0.77
CA VAL A 127 -9.54 3.15 0.18
C VAL A 127 -8.60 2.06 0.68
N THR A 128 -8.53 1.90 2.00
CA THR A 128 -7.89 0.77 2.68
C THR A 128 -8.92 0.10 3.58
N GLY A 129 -8.63 -1.04 4.22
CA GLY A 129 -9.65 -1.66 5.06
C GLY A 129 -9.13 -2.64 6.09
N SER A 130 -10.08 -3.30 6.73
CA SER A 130 -9.82 -4.33 7.73
C SER A 130 -9.21 -5.59 7.12
N TYR A 131 -8.48 -6.32 7.93
CA TYR A 131 -7.82 -7.55 7.52
C TYR A 131 -7.74 -8.56 8.67
N ILE A 132 -7.59 -9.83 8.32
CA ILE A 132 -7.21 -10.90 9.25
C ILE A 132 -5.74 -11.22 8.99
N THR A 133 -4.96 -11.46 10.03
CA THR A 133 -3.60 -11.98 9.88
C THR A 133 -3.62 -13.49 9.86
N ILE A 134 -2.89 -14.08 8.92
CA ILE A 134 -2.68 -15.53 8.81
C ILE A 134 -1.20 -15.86 8.88
N ASP A 135 -0.87 -17.04 9.37
CA ASP A 135 0.49 -17.58 9.35
C ASP A 135 0.87 -18.11 7.96
N ARG A 136 2.06 -18.69 7.86
CA ARG A 136 2.56 -19.28 6.61
C ARG A 136 1.70 -20.43 6.07
N ASP A 137 0.93 -21.10 6.94
CA ASP A 137 0.12 -22.26 6.62
C ASP A 137 -1.37 -21.87 6.42
N GLY A 138 -1.69 -20.57 6.56
CA GLY A 138 -3.04 -20.03 6.35
C GLY A 138 -3.91 -19.98 7.60
N ASN A 139 -3.40 -20.38 8.77
CA ASN A 139 -4.14 -20.32 10.03
C ASN A 139 -4.27 -18.87 10.52
N GLU A 140 -5.43 -18.50 11.01
CA GLU A 140 -5.68 -17.16 11.53
C GLU A 140 -4.91 -16.93 12.84
N THR A 141 -4.17 -15.82 12.92
CA THR A 141 -3.31 -15.47 14.07
C THR A 141 -3.69 -14.16 14.74
N GLY A 142 -4.56 -13.37 14.15
CA GLY A 142 -5.01 -12.08 14.67
C GLY A 142 -5.73 -11.29 13.60
N ASN A 143 -5.93 -10.00 13.86
CA ASN A 143 -6.62 -9.14 12.90
C ASN A 143 -6.27 -7.66 13.08
N GLY A 144 -6.60 -6.87 12.06
CA GLY A 144 -6.61 -5.41 12.05
C GLY A 144 -8.01 -4.90 11.69
N ILE A 145 -9.02 -5.33 12.46
CA ILE A 145 -10.42 -4.97 12.22
C ILE A 145 -10.68 -3.56 12.76
N LEU A 146 -11.30 -2.75 11.93
CA LEU A 146 -11.78 -1.41 12.29
C LEU A 146 -13.25 -1.51 12.72
N GLU A 147 -13.61 -0.88 13.83
CA GLU A 147 -14.99 -0.88 14.34
C GLU A 147 -15.97 -0.13 13.42
N LYS A 148 -15.47 0.87 12.71
CA LYS A 148 -16.25 1.70 11.78
C LYS A 148 -15.38 2.32 10.71
N ASP A 149 -16.01 2.71 9.64
CA ASP A 149 -15.40 3.50 8.58
C ASP A 149 -14.88 4.84 9.11
N THR A 150 -13.71 5.24 8.65
CA THR A 150 -13.12 6.53 9.00
C THR A 150 -12.53 7.21 7.78
N LEU A 151 -12.79 8.52 7.65
CA LEU A 151 -12.12 9.37 6.68
C LEU A 151 -10.90 10.01 7.33
N LEU A 152 -9.78 9.93 6.65
CA LEU A 152 -8.55 10.62 7.01
C LEU A 152 -8.35 11.78 6.04
N CYS A 153 -8.28 13.00 6.56
CA CYS A 153 -7.96 14.18 5.79
C CYS A 153 -6.55 14.69 6.14
N VAL A 154 -5.88 15.30 5.18
CA VAL A 154 -4.49 15.77 5.33
C VAL A 154 -4.35 16.90 6.37
N ASP A 155 -5.41 17.68 6.58
CA ASP A 155 -5.50 18.80 7.53
C ASP A 155 -6.10 18.39 8.88
N ASP A 156 -6.49 17.13 9.06
CA ASP A 156 -7.03 16.60 10.33
C ASP A 156 -6.04 16.83 11.47
N LYS A 157 -6.50 17.49 12.54
CA LYS A 157 -5.67 17.79 13.71
C LYS A 157 -5.12 16.53 14.38
N LYS A 158 -5.90 15.45 14.41
CA LYS A 158 -5.47 14.17 14.98
C LYS A 158 -4.37 13.54 14.12
N TYR A 159 -4.52 13.58 12.79
CA TYR A 159 -3.49 13.13 11.85
C TYR A 159 -2.21 13.96 12.00
N LEU A 160 -2.30 15.29 11.97
CA LEU A 160 -1.15 16.18 12.07
C LEU A 160 -0.37 16.02 13.39
N LYS A 161 -1.05 15.73 14.48
CA LYS A 161 -0.45 15.50 15.81
C LYS A 161 0.05 14.06 16.03
N SER A 162 -0.40 13.09 15.24
CA SER A 162 -0.01 11.69 15.42
C SER A 162 1.47 11.46 15.07
N ASP A 163 2.12 10.54 15.76
CA ASP A 163 3.48 10.08 15.45
C ASP A 163 3.51 9.22 14.19
N THR A 164 2.40 8.62 13.84
CA THR A 164 2.25 7.79 12.65
C THR A 164 2.09 8.67 11.41
N PHE A 165 2.95 8.47 10.43
CA PHE A 165 2.85 9.20 9.17
C PHE A 165 1.67 8.70 8.33
N MET A 166 1.52 7.37 8.25
CA MET A 166 0.37 6.71 7.62
C MET A 166 -0.11 5.58 8.53
N THR A 167 -1.39 5.59 8.88
CA THR A 167 -2.01 4.57 9.73
C THR A 167 -2.82 3.62 8.88
N GLY A 168 -2.58 2.32 9.05
CA GLY A 168 -3.35 1.22 8.46
C GLY A 168 -3.40 1.27 6.93
N GLY A 169 -3.08 0.22 6.28
CA GLY A 169 -3.02 0.31 4.87
C GLY A 169 -2.79 -0.98 4.13
N VAL A 170 -3.22 -2.03 4.73
CA VAL A 170 -3.39 -3.27 4.01
C VAL A 170 -4.54 -3.08 3.02
N ALA A 171 -4.49 -3.74 1.88
CA ALA A 171 -5.50 -3.66 0.84
C ALA A 171 -5.69 -2.26 0.22
N LEU A 172 -4.59 -1.60 -0.13
CA LEU A 172 -4.65 -0.29 -0.78
C LEU A 172 -5.33 -0.37 -2.15
N GLY A 173 -6.41 0.42 -2.33
CA GLY A 173 -6.98 0.80 -3.62
C GLY A 173 -6.94 2.31 -3.77
N PHE A 174 -6.67 2.84 -4.97
CA PHE A 174 -6.58 4.29 -5.21
C PHE A 174 -6.98 4.67 -6.65
N ARG A 175 -7.34 5.95 -6.83
CA ARG A 175 -7.66 6.49 -8.16
C ARG A 175 -6.41 6.73 -8.98
N LYS A 176 -6.45 6.44 -10.28
CA LYS A 176 -5.35 6.67 -11.23
C LYS A 176 -4.89 8.14 -11.26
N THR A 177 -5.77 9.09 -10.94
CA THR A 177 -5.44 10.52 -10.82
C THR A 177 -4.26 10.81 -9.87
N VAL A 178 -4.01 9.92 -8.91
CA VAL A 178 -2.82 9.99 -8.03
C VAL A 178 -1.54 9.82 -8.85
N LEU A 179 -1.52 8.88 -9.79
CA LEU A 179 -0.36 8.66 -10.68
C LEU A 179 -0.19 9.81 -11.68
N GLU A 180 -1.28 10.30 -12.22
CA GLU A 180 -1.29 11.42 -13.17
C GLU A 180 -0.72 12.69 -12.54
N LYS A 181 -1.02 12.94 -11.26
CA LYS A 181 -0.51 14.13 -10.53
C LYS A 181 0.96 14.03 -10.17
N PHE A 182 1.40 12.87 -9.68
CA PHE A 182 2.74 12.76 -9.06
C PHE A 182 3.77 12.03 -9.94
N GLY A 183 3.34 11.30 -10.97
CA GLY A 183 4.23 10.49 -11.80
C GLY A 183 4.83 9.29 -11.05
N ARG A 184 5.92 8.76 -11.60
CA ARG A 184 6.61 7.57 -11.05
C ARG A 184 7.15 7.84 -9.64
N LEU A 185 7.21 6.80 -8.83
CA LEU A 185 7.95 6.84 -7.57
C LEU A 185 9.45 6.84 -7.89
N ALA A 186 10.27 7.47 -7.02
CA ALA A 186 11.71 7.37 -7.16
C ALA A 186 12.15 5.90 -7.02
N ASP A 187 12.95 5.41 -7.96
CA ASP A 187 13.32 3.98 -8.02
C ASP A 187 14.09 3.51 -6.77
N ASP A 188 14.73 4.41 -6.07
CA ASP A 188 15.42 4.15 -4.82
C ASP A 188 14.56 4.34 -3.57
N CYS A 189 13.30 4.72 -3.71
CA CYS A 189 12.30 4.62 -2.66
C CYS A 189 11.99 3.15 -2.38
N GLN A 190 11.93 2.75 -1.12
CA GLN A 190 11.84 1.33 -0.73
C GLN A 190 10.44 0.94 -0.22
N THR A 191 9.45 1.81 -0.42
CA THR A 191 8.06 1.56 -0.05
C THR A 191 7.14 2.25 -1.04
N GLU A 192 6.26 1.48 -1.64
CA GLU A 192 5.27 2.00 -2.61
C GLU A 192 3.97 2.39 -1.90
N ASP A 193 3.47 1.51 -1.04
CA ASP A 193 2.15 1.63 -0.43
C ASP A 193 2.00 2.87 0.46
N SER A 194 3.00 3.16 1.28
CA SER A 194 2.98 4.34 2.15
C SER A 194 3.11 5.65 1.37
N VAL A 195 3.88 5.64 0.27
CA VAL A 195 4.00 6.80 -0.62
C VAL A 195 2.71 7.02 -1.39
N LEU A 196 2.13 5.98 -1.99
CA LEU A 196 0.87 6.08 -2.73
C LEU A 196 -0.29 6.55 -1.83
N ARG A 197 -0.35 6.09 -0.58
CA ARG A 197 -1.32 6.60 0.41
C ARG A 197 -1.10 8.06 0.75
N PHE A 198 0.15 8.50 0.94
CA PHE A 198 0.44 9.89 1.20
C PHE A 198 0.07 10.78 0.01
N ARG A 199 0.42 10.38 -1.21
CA ARG A 199 0.02 11.05 -2.45
C ARG A 199 -1.51 11.16 -2.55
N SER A 200 -2.21 10.07 -2.26
CA SER A 200 -3.68 10.07 -2.21
C SER A 200 -4.19 11.08 -1.19
N LEU A 201 -3.63 11.07 0.03
CA LEU A 201 -4.03 12.00 1.10
C LEU A 201 -3.78 13.47 0.75
N LEU A 202 -2.77 13.76 -0.06
CA LEU A 202 -2.50 15.12 -0.55
C LEU A 202 -3.54 15.60 -1.58
N LEU A 203 -4.22 14.69 -2.27
CA LEU A 203 -5.25 15.03 -3.28
C LEU A 203 -6.68 15.02 -2.72
N GLY A 204 -6.91 14.28 -1.65
CA GLY A 204 -8.24 14.18 -1.05
C GLY A 204 -8.28 13.20 0.12
N PRO A 205 -9.47 12.95 0.69
CA PRO A 205 -9.62 12.03 1.80
C PRO A 205 -9.22 10.59 1.45
N VAL A 206 -8.62 9.90 2.41
CA VAL A 206 -8.39 8.45 2.37
C VAL A 206 -9.41 7.78 3.29
N LEU A 207 -10.21 6.86 2.74
CA LEU A 207 -11.18 6.10 3.51
C LEU A 207 -10.52 4.83 4.07
N ARG A 208 -10.74 4.60 5.35
CA ARG A 208 -10.38 3.36 6.04
C ARG A 208 -11.66 2.61 6.33
N SER A 209 -11.92 1.56 5.55
CA SER A 209 -13.14 0.77 5.65
C SER A 209 -13.09 -0.20 6.83
N SER A 210 -14.21 -0.34 7.53
CA SER A 210 -14.43 -1.43 8.48
C SER A 210 -14.69 -2.78 7.79
N GLY A 211 -14.95 -2.78 6.47
CA GLY A 211 -15.10 -3.98 5.69
C GLY A 211 -13.82 -4.84 5.69
N LEU A 212 -13.99 -6.13 5.87
CA LEU A 212 -12.90 -7.09 5.80
C LEU A 212 -12.53 -7.32 4.33
N LEU A 213 -11.28 -7.00 3.96
CA LEU A 213 -10.87 -6.98 2.56
C LEU A 213 -9.87 -8.07 2.20
N LEU A 214 -9.07 -8.54 3.19
CA LEU A 214 -7.93 -9.38 2.87
C LEU A 214 -7.48 -10.20 4.09
N LYS A 215 -6.87 -11.35 3.85
CA LYS A 215 -6.06 -12.08 4.79
C LYS A 215 -4.59 -11.74 4.54
N TYR A 216 -3.98 -11.06 5.51
CA TYR A 216 -2.58 -10.62 5.47
C TYR A 216 -1.68 -11.71 6.02
N ARG A 217 -0.78 -12.24 5.19
CA ARG A 217 0.08 -13.34 5.59
C ARG A 217 1.35 -12.85 6.30
N ILE A 218 1.65 -13.46 7.44
CA ILE A 218 2.84 -13.15 8.25
C ILE A 218 3.80 -14.34 8.21
N HIS A 219 4.99 -14.11 7.68
CA HIS A 219 6.08 -15.09 7.62
C HIS A 219 7.45 -14.40 7.72
N ASP A 220 8.54 -15.18 7.82
CA ASP A 220 9.88 -14.63 8.12
C ASP A 220 10.47 -13.78 7.00
N SER A 221 10.02 -13.93 5.76
CA SER A 221 10.50 -13.16 4.61
C SER A 221 9.64 -11.94 4.27
N ASN A 222 8.65 -11.56 5.08
CA ASN A 222 7.95 -10.29 4.86
C ASN A 222 8.90 -9.10 4.99
N ILE A 223 8.96 -8.25 3.96
CA ILE A 223 9.80 -7.04 3.93
C ILE A 223 9.44 -6.09 5.06
N SER A 224 8.14 -5.99 5.40
CA SER A 224 7.60 -5.07 6.41
C SER A 224 8.03 -5.37 7.84
N ARG A 225 8.53 -6.57 8.14
CA ARG A 225 8.91 -6.99 9.52
C ARG A 225 10.20 -6.37 10.01
N ASP A 226 11.10 -5.99 9.14
CA ASP A 226 12.39 -5.41 9.54
C ASP A 226 12.52 -3.98 9.06
N ILE A 227 12.62 -3.05 10.04
CA ILE A 227 12.81 -1.64 9.78
C ILE A 227 14.07 -1.35 8.94
N ARG A 228 15.09 -2.21 9.02
CA ARG A 228 16.35 -2.09 8.27
C ARG A 228 16.18 -2.31 6.77
N ASN A 229 15.06 -2.90 6.34
CA ASN A 229 14.72 -3.02 4.92
C ASN A 229 14.34 -1.67 4.29
N PHE A 230 14.21 -0.60 5.08
CA PHE A 230 13.74 0.69 4.62
C PHE A 230 14.78 1.79 4.87
N ASN A 231 15.08 2.57 3.85
CA ASN A 231 15.91 3.77 4.00
C ASN A 231 15.02 4.99 4.28
N THR A 232 14.90 5.35 5.55
CA THR A 232 14.06 6.46 5.99
C THR A 232 14.37 7.78 5.30
N ARG A 233 15.64 8.06 4.96
CA ARG A 233 16.02 9.32 4.29
C ARG A 233 15.45 9.37 2.86
N LYS A 234 15.51 8.27 2.11
CA LYS A 234 14.97 8.18 0.75
C LYS A 234 13.44 8.28 0.75
N ILE A 235 12.78 7.60 1.68
CA ILE A 235 11.33 7.68 1.86
C ILE A 235 10.91 9.11 2.22
N ALA A 236 11.60 9.76 3.14
CA ALA A 236 11.31 11.15 3.51
C ALA A 236 11.58 12.14 2.36
N ALA A 237 12.60 11.89 1.54
CA ALA A 237 12.86 12.70 0.34
C ALA A 237 11.71 12.57 -0.66
N GLN A 238 11.16 11.37 -0.86
CA GLN A 238 9.98 11.16 -1.70
C GLN A 238 8.77 11.93 -1.15
N TYR A 239 8.47 11.82 0.15
CA TYR A 239 7.37 12.59 0.76
C TYR A 239 7.54 14.09 0.61
N MET A 240 8.77 14.62 0.73
CA MET A 240 9.04 16.04 0.55
C MET A 240 8.86 16.48 -0.90
N ALA A 241 9.27 15.67 -1.86
CA ALA A 241 9.06 15.92 -3.29
C ALA A 241 7.58 15.93 -3.64
N ASP A 242 6.82 14.95 -3.15
CA ASP A 242 5.37 14.85 -3.37
C ASP A 242 4.62 16.05 -2.73
N LEU A 243 5.01 16.44 -1.51
CA LEU A 243 4.45 17.63 -0.86
C LEU A 243 4.76 18.91 -1.64
N ALA A 244 5.97 19.05 -2.18
CA ALA A 244 6.35 20.20 -3.00
C ALA A 244 5.52 20.29 -4.30
N ALA A 245 5.14 19.15 -4.89
CA ALA A 245 4.33 19.10 -6.10
C ALA A 245 2.89 19.64 -5.93
N VAL A 246 2.41 19.78 -4.69
CA VAL A 246 1.09 20.32 -4.36
C VAL A 246 1.14 21.61 -3.54
N LYS A 247 2.32 22.26 -3.40
CA LYS A 247 2.50 23.44 -2.55
C LYS A 247 1.54 24.59 -2.86
N ASP A 248 1.19 24.75 -4.14
CA ASP A 248 0.31 25.84 -4.60
C ASP A 248 -1.19 25.46 -4.49
N SER A 249 -1.50 24.20 -4.20
CA SER A 249 -2.86 23.67 -4.03
C SER A 249 -3.30 23.60 -2.57
N ILE A 250 -2.40 23.85 -1.61
CA ILE A 250 -2.68 23.81 -0.17
C ILE A 250 -2.24 25.11 0.50
N SER A 251 -2.81 25.43 1.67
CA SER A 251 -2.42 26.64 2.39
C SER A 251 -0.95 26.56 2.86
N GLN A 252 -0.29 27.72 2.92
CA GLN A 252 1.09 27.81 3.41
C GLN A 252 1.25 27.27 4.84
N GLU A 253 0.22 27.45 5.67
CA GLU A 253 0.18 26.93 7.03
C GLU A 253 0.17 25.39 7.05
N LEU A 254 -0.71 24.78 6.25
CA LEU A 254 -0.78 23.32 6.13
C LEU A 254 0.52 22.76 5.58
N PHE A 255 1.10 23.38 4.54
CA PHE A 255 2.40 23.01 4.00
C PHE A 255 3.48 22.96 5.10
N LYS A 256 3.59 24.02 5.91
CA LYS A 256 4.55 24.08 7.03
C LYS A 256 4.32 22.97 8.06
N LYS A 257 3.05 22.67 8.39
CA LYS A 257 2.69 21.57 9.30
C LYS A 257 3.10 20.21 8.75
N LEU A 258 2.89 19.96 7.47
CA LEU A 258 3.27 18.69 6.82
C LEU A 258 4.79 18.53 6.73
N VAL A 259 5.53 19.59 6.38
CA VAL A 259 7.00 19.57 6.43
C VAL A 259 7.49 19.19 7.82
N LYS A 260 6.90 19.77 8.88
CA LYS A 260 7.24 19.46 10.27
C LYS A 260 6.93 18.00 10.60
N LYS A 261 5.78 17.48 10.14
CA LYS A 261 5.38 16.08 10.32
C LYS A 261 6.33 15.11 9.63
N ILE A 262 6.71 15.35 8.38
CA ILE A 262 7.68 14.51 7.64
C ILE A 262 9.02 14.48 8.37
N ARG A 263 9.53 15.64 8.82
CA ARG A 263 10.78 15.73 9.57
C ARG A 263 10.71 14.99 10.91
N HIS A 264 9.59 15.08 11.61
CA HIS A 264 9.38 14.37 12.87
C HIS A 264 9.36 12.85 12.65
N TYR A 265 8.58 12.37 11.67
CA TYR A 265 8.55 10.96 11.27
C TYR A 265 9.96 10.44 10.95
N SER A 266 10.73 11.18 10.15
CA SER A 266 12.09 10.79 9.78
C SER A 266 13.01 10.67 10.98
N ARG A 267 12.91 11.56 11.96
CA ARG A 267 13.71 11.49 13.18
C ARG A 267 13.38 10.25 14.00
N ILE A 268 12.10 9.96 14.18
CA ILE A 268 11.63 8.78 14.90
C ILE A 268 12.14 7.50 14.23
N ARG A 269 11.95 7.38 12.92
CA ARG A 269 12.38 6.21 12.15
C ARG A 269 13.88 6.00 12.18
N LEU A 270 14.68 7.06 11.98
CA LEU A 270 16.15 6.99 12.07
C LEU A 270 16.64 6.55 13.46
N MET A 271 15.93 6.91 14.53
CA MET A 271 16.24 6.41 15.87
C MET A 271 15.91 4.93 16.02
N GLN A 272 14.79 4.48 15.47
CA GLN A 272 14.41 3.07 15.47
C GLN A 272 15.39 2.21 14.66
N GLU A 273 15.87 2.70 13.50
CA GLU A 273 16.93 2.05 12.73
C GLU A 273 18.21 1.91 13.57
N LYS A 274 18.68 2.99 14.21
CA LYS A 274 19.84 2.96 15.09
C LYS A 274 19.66 2.01 16.28
N GLN A 275 18.46 1.96 16.87
CA GLN A 275 18.13 1.03 17.95
C GLN A 275 18.23 -0.42 17.49
N ALA A 276 17.70 -0.73 16.29
CA ALA A 276 17.74 -2.08 15.72
C ALA A 276 19.19 -2.55 15.44
N ASP A 277 20.06 -1.63 15.01
CA ASP A 277 21.49 -1.90 14.72
C ASP A 277 22.38 -1.91 15.96
N SER A 278 21.87 -1.43 17.10
CA SER A 278 22.67 -1.26 18.32
C SER A 278 22.72 -2.53 19.16
N PRO A 279 23.85 -2.76 19.89
CA PRO A 279 23.92 -3.80 20.90
C PRO A 279 22.76 -3.70 21.90
N ALA A 280 22.28 -4.85 22.42
CA ALA A 280 21.13 -4.90 23.31
C ALA A 280 21.25 -3.96 24.53
N LEU A 281 22.45 -3.77 25.06
CA LEU A 281 22.75 -2.89 26.19
C LEU A 281 22.42 -1.40 25.92
N LEU A 282 22.54 -0.93 24.69
CA LEU A 282 22.30 0.49 24.31
C LEU A 282 20.85 0.77 23.88
N ARG A 283 20.04 -0.25 23.63
CA ARG A 283 18.66 -0.09 23.17
C ARG A 283 17.77 0.78 24.07
N PRO A 284 17.86 0.68 25.43
CA PRO A 284 17.07 1.53 26.34
C PRO A 284 17.36 3.03 26.18
N VAL A 285 18.61 3.41 25.83
CA VAL A 285 19.00 4.81 25.59
C VAL A 285 18.24 5.38 24.39
N TYR A 286 18.12 4.60 23.31
CA TYR A 286 17.36 5.01 22.13
C TYR A 286 15.87 5.07 22.39
N GLU A 287 15.31 4.18 23.22
CA GLU A 287 13.90 4.23 23.63
C GLU A 287 13.58 5.52 24.39
N LEU A 288 14.45 5.93 25.32
CA LEU A 288 14.27 7.19 26.05
C LEU A 288 14.33 8.39 25.10
N GLY A 289 15.33 8.43 24.21
CA GLY A 289 15.44 9.48 23.20
C GLY A 289 14.21 9.56 22.28
N HIS A 290 13.67 8.42 21.89
CA HIS A 290 12.44 8.33 21.09
C HIS A 290 11.22 8.91 21.82
N LYS A 291 11.06 8.59 23.12
CA LYS A 291 10.00 9.17 23.97
C LYS A 291 10.14 10.69 24.10
N CYS A 292 11.35 11.20 24.30
CA CYS A 292 11.62 12.64 24.38
C CYS A 292 11.28 13.37 23.07
N ILE A 293 11.65 12.82 21.92
CA ILE A 293 11.33 13.42 20.62
C ILE A 293 9.81 13.47 20.39
N ARG A 294 9.08 12.40 20.77
CA ARG A 294 7.61 12.38 20.70
C ARG A 294 6.99 13.46 21.56
N LEU A 295 7.41 13.56 22.81
CA LEU A 295 6.90 14.57 23.75
C LEU A 295 7.13 16.00 23.23
N LEU A 296 8.35 16.31 22.76
CA LEU A 296 8.68 17.62 22.21
C LEU A 296 7.88 17.96 20.94
N TYR A 297 7.53 16.95 20.15
CA TYR A 297 6.68 17.16 18.98
C TYR A 297 5.24 17.52 19.38
N LEU A 298 4.67 16.78 20.35
CA LEU A 298 3.32 17.01 20.84
C LEU A 298 3.18 18.40 21.49
N LEU A 299 4.16 18.80 22.32
CA LEU A 299 4.16 20.12 23.00
C LEU A 299 4.22 21.31 22.03
N ARG A 300 4.68 21.12 20.81
CA ARG A 300 4.72 22.18 19.79
C ARG A 300 3.42 22.37 19.01
N PHE A 301 2.40 21.56 19.27
CA PHE A 301 1.06 21.67 18.68
C PHE A 301 -0.01 22.11 19.68
N ILE A 302 0.35 22.27 20.98
CA ILE A 302 -0.45 22.90 21.99
C ILE A 302 -0.19 24.40 21.98
#